data_b8560de4ca90df04c5944a708f381fbb
#
_entry.id   b8560de4ca90df04c5944a708f381fbb
#
_cell.length_a   1.000
_cell.length_b   1.000
_cell.length_c   1.000
_cell.angle_alpha   90.00
_cell.angle_beta   90.00
_cell.angle_gamma   90.00
#
_symmetry.space_group_name_H-M   'P 1'
#
loop_
_entity.id
_entity.type
_entity.pdbx_description
1 polymer ?
#
loop_
_entity_poly.entity_id
_entity_poly.type
_entity_poly.pdbx_seq_one_letter_code
_entity_poly.pdbx_strand_id
1 'polypeptide(L)'
;MSKLDFIKKLYNGKNCYSDHMNKDELGFLHISSGVEPLVSDMLDKHKLVFLTGNPGDGKTFIIKAIEPCIIRNNVFVKTDFNEVTNYADAARNIVDLYVEKKPAVFAINEYPFLRLCKEIKRINPDIYNEIMRAKKSAITYEFSEPIRHIAVVDLNERNLLTKDNQLLDTLLTKMTDLLSSEPIHSQALKYNLRALQSTEIKRQIVSLLELASSDCEHFAVRDVLGAISFMLTACTMDEYEGQYYYSAIFEGSNELLRAIQKFDPIYLSAPSLDESLWNGVINEGWLMGAPRKWPNDSSFEDDVDAAVECFK
;
A
#
# COMPACT_ATOMS: atom_id res chain seq x y z
N MET A 1 -10.49 19.07 -13.18
CA MET A 1 -10.54 18.51 -11.82
C MET A 1 -9.49 19.24 -11.00
N SER A 2 -9.82 19.72 -9.79
CA SER A 2 -8.83 20.37 -8.94
C SER A 2 -7.79 19.36 -8.46
N LYS A 3 -6.60 19.82 -8.07
CA LYS A 3 -5.57 18.93 -7.52
C LYS A 3 -6.02 18.30 -6.20
N LEU A 4 -6.81 19.05 -5.42
CA LEU A 4 -7.42 18.54 -4.19
C LEU A 4 -8.39 17.38 -4.48
N ASP A 5 -9.26 17.51 -5.49
CA ASP A 5 -10.17 16.43 -5.91
C ASP A 5 -9.40 15.20 -6.37
N PHE A 6 -8.28 15.39 -7.05
CA PHE A 6 -7.41 14.30 -7.46
C PHE A 6 -6.85 13.55 -6.24
N ILE A 7 -6.30 14.26 -5.26
CA ILE A 7 -5.78 13.62 -4.05
C ILE A 7 -6.91 12.92 -3.28
N LYS A 8 -8.08 13.56 -3.09
CA LYS A 8 -9.24 12.94 -2.42
C LYS A 8 -9.68 11.63 -3.08
N LYS A 9 -9.64 11.55 -4.41
CA LYS A 9 -9.97 10.33 -5.16
C LYS A 9 -9.09 9.13 -4.78
N LEU A 10 -7.85 9.34 -4.39
CA LEU A 10 -6.92 8.27 -4.06
C LEU A 10 -7.33 7.50 -2.80
N TYR A 11 -8.10 8.10 -1.91
CA TYR A 11 -8.63 7.42 -0.73
C TYR A 11 -9.77 6.46 -1.08
N ASN A 12 -10.62 6.82 -2.04
CA ASN A 12 -11.73 5.99 -2.46
C ASN A 12 -11.26 4.87 -3.40
N GLY A 13 -10.98 3.69 -2.87
CA GLY A 13 -10.36 2.56 -3.54
C GLY A 13 -10.89 2.20 -4.94
N LYS A 14 -12.15 2.51 -5.26
CA LYS A 14 -12.70 2.37 -6.61
C LYS A 14 -12.14 3.37 -7.63
N ASN A 15 -11.65 4.52 -7.18
CA ASN A 15 -11.14 5.59 -8.03
C ASN A 15 -9.61 5.57 -8.16
N CYS A 16 -8.92 4.67 -7.42
CA CYS A 16 -7.47 4.47 -7.50
C CYS A 16 -7.04 3.48 -8.59
N TYR A 17 -7.95 3.03 -9.44
CA TYR A 17 -7.57 2.16 -10.55
C TYR A 17 -6.84 2.96 -11.61
N SER A 18 -5.69 2.44 -12.04
CA SER A 18 -4.89 3.03 -13.12
C SER A 18 -5.67 3.25 -14.42
N ASP A 19 -6.75 2.49 -14.64
CA ASP A 19 -7.60 2.60 -15.82
C ASP A 19 -8.52 3.83 -15.79
N HIS A 20 -8.74 4.40 -14.60
CA HIS A 20 -9.51 5.64 -14.42
C HIS A 20 -8.63 6.89 -14.31
N MET A 21 -7.31 6.74 -14.39
CA MET A 21 -6.33 7.83 -14.33
C MET A 21 -5.86 8.22 -15.73
N ASN A 22 -5.72 9.53 -15.95
CA ASN A 22 -5.10 10.03 -17.17
C ASN A 22 -3.55 9.88 -17.11
N LYS A 23 -2.86 10.15 -18.25
CA LYS A 23 -1.41 10.00 -18.34
C LYS A 23 -0.64 10.92 -17.36
N ASP A 24 -1.14 12.13 -17.12
CA ASP A 24 -0.50 13.10 -16.24
C ASP A 24 -0.64 12.66 -14.76
N GLU A 25 -1.82 12.17 -14.36
CA GLU A 25 -2.08 11.61 -13.03
C GLU A 25 -1.21 10.38 -12.76
N LEU A 26 -1.11 9.49 -13.75
CA LEU A 26 -0.22 8.32 -13.66
C LEU A 26 1.24 8.72 -13.57
N GLY A 27 1.69 9.66 -14.39
CA GLY A 27 3.06 10.19 -14.37
C GLY A 27 3.38 10.86 -13.03
N PHE A 28 2.42 11.59 -12.44
CA PHE A 28 2.59 12.21 -11.13
C PHE A 28 2.78 11.17 -10.01
N LEU A 29 1.96 10.12 -10.00
CA LEU A 29 2.03 9.06 -8.99
C LEU A 29 3.19 8.09 -9.23
N HIS A 30 3.79 8.12 -10.42
CA HIS A 30 4.89 7.21 -10.73
C HIS A 30 6.11 7.48 -9.85
N ILE A 31 6.52 6.46 -9.13
CA ILE A 31 7.79 6.38 -8.46
C ILE A 31 8.54 5.23 -9.10
N SER A 32 9.64 5.55 -9.75
CA SER A 32 10.47 4.53 -10.40
C SER A 32 10.93 3.52 -9.36
N SER A 33 10.67 2.27 -9.64
CA SER A 33 11.16 1.14 -8.86
C SER A 33 12.18 0.36 -9.70
N GLY A 34 12.93 -0.55 -9.10
CA GLY A 34 13.81 -1.43 -9.86
C GLY A 34 13.07 -2.42 -10.76
N VAL A 35 11.73 -2.49 -10.68
CA VAL A 35 10.90 -3.44 -11.42
C VAL A 35 10.75 -3.05 -12.88
N GLU A 36 10.56 -1.77 -13.20
CA GLU A 36 10.39 -1.31 -14.58
C GLU A 36 11.62 -1.61 -15.46
N PRO A 37 12.85 -1.26 -15.06
CA PRO A 37 14.03 -1.62 -15.84
C PRO A 37 14.25 -3.14 -15.89
N LEU A 38 13.95 -3.88 -14.83
CA LEU A 38 14.04 -5.34 -14.80
C LEU A 38 13.10 -5.98 -15.83
N VAL A 39 11.83 -5.56 -15.86
CA VAL A 39 10.84 -6.07 -16.82
C VAL A 39 11.22 -5.68 -18.24
N SER A 40 11.71 -4.44 -18.46
CA SER A 40 12.17 -4.00 -19.77
C SER A 40 13.35 -4.85 -20.29
N ASP A 41 14.33 -5.17 -19.46
CA ASP A 41 15.47 -6.04 -19.82
C ASP A 41 14.98 -7.48 -20.16
N MET A 42 14.00 -7.98 -19.44
CA MET A 42 13.39 -9.29 -19.74
C MET A 42 12.66 -9.29 -21.08
N LEU A 43 11.95 -8.22 -21.41
CA LEU A 43 11.24 -8.08 -22.67
C LEU A 43 12.21 -7.88 -23.86
N ASP A 44 13.30 -7.13 -23.67
CA ASP A 44 14.38 -7.00 -24.65
C ASP A 44 15.07 -8.35 -24.95
N LYS A 45 15.05 -9.28 -24.00
CA LYS A 45 15.51 -10.66 -24.15
C LYS A 45 14.41 -11.62 -24.67
N HIS A 46 13.32 -11.08 -25.19
CA HIS A 46 12.17 -11.83 -25.75
C HIS A 46 11.55 -12.83 -24.77
N LYS A 47 11.46 -12.48 -23.48
CA LYS A 47 10.80 -13.34 -22.49
C LYS A 47 9.29 -13.10 -22.41
N LEU A 48 8.59 -14.13 -21.95
CA LEU A 48 7.22 -14.06 -21.45
C LEU A 48 7.28 -13.67 -19.96
N VAL A 49 6.78 -12.49 -19.61
CA VAL A 49 6.86 -11.94 -18.26
C VAL A 49 5.48 -11.97 -17.60
N PHE A 50 5.36 -12.66 -16.46
CA PHE A 50 4.18 -12.61 -15.61
C PHE A 50 4.44 -11.68 -14.43
N LEU A 51 3.68 -10.60 -14.35
CA LEU A 51 3.61 -9.74 -13.17
C LEU A 51 2.51 -10.27 -12.28
N THR A 52 2.88 -10.98 -11.21
CA THR A 52 1.93 -11.53 -10.23
C THR A 52 1.83 -10.62 -9.01
N GLY A 53 0.78 -10.79 -8.22
CA GLY A 53 0.55 -10.00 -7.00
C GLY A 53 -0.93 -9.75 -6.75
N ASN A 54 -1.24 -9.04 -5.68
CA ASN A 54 -2.59 -8.71 -5.27
C ASN A 54 -3.20 -7.55 -6.08
N PRO A 55 -4.52 -7.41 -6.09
CA PRO A 55 -5.16 -6.21 -6.65
C PRO A 55 -4.64 -4.94 -5.97
N GLY A 56 -4.16 -3.97 -6.75
CA GLY A 56 -3.64 -2.70 -6.22
C GLY A 56 -2.12 -2.61 -6.13
N ASP A 57 -1.36 -3.68 -6.43
CA ASP A 57 0.11 -3.69 -6.38
C ASP A 57 0.80 -2.88 -7.49
N GLY A 58 0.03 -2.29 -8.39
CA GLY A 58 0.55 -1.45 -9.45
C GLY A 58 1.01 -2.19 -10.70
N LYS A 59 0.60 -3.47 -10.92
CA LYS A 59 0.94 -4.24 -12.13
C LYS A 59 0.68 -3.49 -13.44
N THR A 60 -0.55 -3.01 -13.60
CA THR A 60 -0.95 -2.21 -14.78
C THR A 60 -0.16 -0.91 -14.89
N PHE A 61 0.21 -0.34 -13.75
CA PHE A 61 1.01 0.87 -13.68
C PHE A 61 2.44 0.63 -14.23
N ILE A 62 3.08 -0.47 -13.82
CA ILE A 62 4.38 -0.88 -14.33
C ILE A 62 4.33 -1.06 -15.85
N ILE A 63 3.30 -1.76 -16.38
CA ILE A 63 3.11 -1.96 -17.81
C ILE A 63 3.01 -0.62 -18.56
N LYS A 64 2.23 0.33 -18.03
CA LYS A 64 2.12 1.67 -18.64
C LYS A 64 3.43 2.44 -18.59
N ALA A 65 4.21 2.29 -17.52
CA ALA A 65 5.52 2.95 -17.39
C ALA A 65 6.56 2.45 -18.41
N ILE A 66 6.47 1.20 -18.84
CA ILE A 66 7.37 0.59 -19.84
C ILE A 66 6.79 0.62 -21.26
N GLU A 67 5.76 1.42 -21.54
CA GLU A 67 5.12 1.54 -22.87
C GLU A 67 6.15 1.73 -24.01
N PRO A 68 7.21 2.55 -23.88
CA PRO A 68 8.23 2.68 -24.93
C PRO A 68 8.95 1.36 -25.27
N CYS A 69 9.23 0.52 -24.26
CA CYS A 69 9.83 -0.81 -24.47
C CYS A 69 8.84 -1.76 -25.16
N ILE A 70 7.57 -1.72 -24.78
CA ILE A 70 6.48 -2.52 -25.34
C ILE A 70 6.34 -2.24 -26.83
N ILE A 71 6.31 -0.96 -27.21
CA ILE A 71 6.18 -0.53 -28.63
C ILE A 71 7.41 -0.97 -29.42
N ARG A 72 8.62 -0.70 -28.91
CA ARG A 72 9.89 -1.04 -29.58
C ARG A 72 10.00 -2.51 -29.90
N ASN A 73 9.59 -3.41 -28.98
CA ASN A 73 9.74 -4.85 -29.11
C ASN A 73 8.47 -5.56 -29.63
N ASN A 74 7.45 -4.82 -30.02
CA ASN A 74 6.16 -5.39 -30.43
C ASN A 74 5.63 -6.44 -29.44
N VAL A 75 5.64 -6.08 -28.15
CA VAL A 75 5.28 -6.96 -27.02
C VAL A 75 3.78 -7.20 -27.01
N PHE A 76 3.38 -8.47 -26.85
CA PHE A 76 1.99 -8.79 -26.53
C PHE A 76 1.67 -8.40 -25.09
N VAL A 77 0.58 -7.65 -24.87
CA VAL A 77 0.19 -7.14 -23.55
C VAL A 77 -1.19 -7.63 -23.15
N LYS A 78 -1.31 -8.16 -21.94
CA LYS A 78 -2.59 -8.45 -21.30
C LYS A 78 -2.58 -7.88 -19.88
N THR A 79 -3.36 -6.82 -19.66
CA THR A 79 -3.36 -6.04 -18.41
C THR A 79 -4.34 -6.55 -17.35
N ASP A 80 -5.35 -7.31 -17.75
CA ASP A 80 -6.33 -7.86 -16.81
C ASP A 80 -6.76 -9.29 -17.20
N PHE A 81 -6.50 -10.21 -16.28
CA PHE A 81 -6.96 -11.60 -16.38
C PHE A 81 -8.27 -11.87 -15.64
N ASN A 82 -8.82 -10.92 -14.88
CA ASN A 82 -10.10 -11.09 -14.21
C ASN A 82 -11.27 -11.12 -15.21
N GLU A 83 -11.10 -10.46 -16.36
CA GLU A 83 -12.05 -10.47 -17.47
C GLU A 83 -11.98 -11.72 -18.36
N VAL A 84 -11.01 -12.61 -18.13
CA VAL A 84 -10.84 -13.83 -18.91
C VAL A 84 -11.91 -14.84 -18.53
N THR A 85 -12.85 -15.09 -19.43
CA THR A 85 -13.90 -16.10 -19.26
C THR A 85 -13.44 -17.50 -19.65
N ASN A 86 -12.54 -17.60 -20.64
CA ASN A 86 -12.01 -18.87 -21.16
C ASN A 86 -10.51 -18.98 -20.92
N TYR A 87 -10.11 -19.63 -19.82
CA TYR A 87 -8.72 -19.87 -19.48
C TYR A 87 -8.01 -20.87 -20.41
N ALA A 88 -8.75 -21.77 -21.06
CA ALA A 88 -8.17 -22.73 -22.01
C ALA A 88 -7.66 -22.02 -23.27
N ASP A 89 -8.41 -21.04 -23.78
CA ASP A 89 -7.97 -20.24 -24.94
C ASP A 89 -6.81 -19.32 -24.57
N ALA A 90 -6.85 -18.70 -23.38
CA ALA A 90 -5.73 -17.90 -22.88
C ALA A 90 -4.46 -18.75 -22.74
N ALA A 91 -4.58 -19.98 -22.23
CA ALA A 91 -3.46 -20.91 -22.11
C ALA A 91 -2.87 -21.30 -23.48
N ARG A 92 -3.72 -21.58 -24.49
CA ARG A 92 -3.25 -21.86 -25.87
C ARG A 92 -2.47 -20.67 -26.43
N ASN A 93 -3.02 -19.46 -26.30
CA ASN A 93 -2.34 -18.25 -26.77
C ASN A 93 -0.96 -18.07 -26.11
N ILE A 94 -0.83 -18.32 -24.81
CA ILE A 94 0.46 -18.26 -24.12
C ILE A 94 1.44 -19.32 -24.63
N VAL A 95 0.97 -20.55 -24.87
CA VAL A 95 1.79 -21.61 -25.46
C VAL A 95 2.25 -21.23 -26.86
N ASP A 96 1.38 -20.64 -27.68
CA ASP A 96 1.72 -20.18 -29.04
C ASP A 96 2.78 -19.06 -28.97
N LEU A 97 2.60 -18.04 -28.12
CA LEU A 97 3.59 -16.97 -27.91
C LEU A 97 4.94 -17.52 -27.44
N TYR A 98 4.94 -18.55 -26.59
CA TYR A 98 6.17 -19.21 -26.14
C TYR A 98 6.88 -19.92 -27.29
N VAL A 99 6.15 -20.67 -28.12
CA VAL A 99 6.69 -21.40 -29.28
C VAL A 99 7.24 -20.41 -30.33
N GLU A 100 6.53 -19.32 -30.58
CA GLU A 100 6.92 -18.26 -31.49
C GLU A 100 8.07 -17.39 -30.96
N LYS A 101 8.47 -17.56 -29.70
CA LYS A 101 9.45 -16.70 -28.99
C LYS A 101 9.08 -15.23 -29.02
N LYS A 102 7.80 -14.94 -29.01
CA LYS A 102 7.29 -13.57 -29.03
C LYS A 102 7.26 -13.01 -27.60
N PRO A 103 7.85 -11.81 -27.37
CA PRO A 103 7.84 -11.22 -26.05
C PRO A 103 6.42 -10.86 -25.63
N ALA A 104 6.10 -11.12 -24.36
CA ALA A 104 4.79 -10.80 -23.81
C ALA A 104 4.87 -10.40 -22.34
N VAL A 105 3.94 -9.55 -21.91
CA VAL A 105 3.76 -9.18 -20.50
C VAL A 105 2.31 -9.35 -20.06
N PHE A 106 2.13 -10.00 -18.93
CA PHE A 106 0.84 -10.36 -18.37
C PHE A 106 0.72 -9.80 -16.95
N ALA A 107 -0.26 -8.92 -16.70
CA ALA A 107 -0.63 -8.54 -15.34
C ALA A 107 -1.72 -9.49 -14.86
N ILE A 108 -1.43 -10.27 -13.83
CA ILE A 108 -2.30 -11.34 -13.38
C ILE A 108 -2.29 -11.45 -11.85
N ASN A 109 -3.46 -11.58 -11.23
CA ASN A 109 -3.58 -11.84 -9.80
C ASN A 109 -3.32 -13.32 -9.49
N GLU A 110 -3.02 -13.65 -8.23
CA GLU A 110 -2.63 -15.00 -7.82
C GLU A 110 -3.65 -16.08 -8.21
N TYR A 111 -4.92 -15.87 -7.90
CA TYR A 111 -5.94 -16.89 -8.21
C TYR A 111 -6.12 -17.12 -9.73
N PRO A 112 -6.31 -16.09 -10.57
CA PRO A 112 -6.26 -16.24 -12.02
C PRO A 112 -4.97 -16.90 -12.54
N PHE A 113 -3.81 -16.59 -11.96
CA PHE A 113 -2.53 -17.19 -12.33
C PHE A 113 -2.52 -18.70 -12.11
N LEU A 114 -2.98 -19.17 -10.95
CA LEU A 114 -3.07 -20.60 -10.65
C LEU A 114 -4.04 -21.33 -11.59
N ARG A 115 -5.18 -20.71 -11.91
CA ARG A 115 -6.13 -21.25 -12.87
C ARG A 115 -5.51 -21.38 -14.27
N LEU A 116 -4.83 -20.33 -14.72
CA LEU A 116 -4.12 -20.33 -16.00
C LEU A 116 -3.05 -21.42 -16.06
N CYS A 117 -2.23 -21.55 -15.04
CA CYS A 117 -1.21 -22.57 -14.91
C CYS A 117 -1.79 -24.01 -15.00
N LYS A 118 -2.97 -24.21 -14.42
CA LYS A 118 -3.68 -25.50 -14.51
C LYS A 118 -4.06 -25.86 -15.95
N GLU A 119 -4.51 -24.89 -16.74
CA GLU A 119 -4.84 -25.12 -18.15
C GLU A 119 -3.57 -25.26 -19.01
N ILE A 120 -2.52 -24.48 -18.75
CA ILE A 120 -1.23 -24.64 -19.43
C ILE A 120 -0.66 -26.04 -19.18
N LYS A 121 -0.75 -26.57 -17.95
CA LYS A 121 -0.30 -27.93 -17.61
C LYS A 121 -0.98 -29.01 -18.46
N ARG A 122 -2.26 -28.83 -18.83
CA ARG A 122 -3.01 -29.78 -19.69
C ARG A 122 -2.55 -29.74 -21.14
N ILE A 123 -2.09 -28.56 -21.60
CA ILE A 123 -1.68 -28.36 -22.99
C ILE A 123 -0.19 -28.72 -23.16
N ASN A 124 0.65 -28.16 -22.28
CA ASN A 124 2.10 -28.34 -22.33
C ASN A 124 2.71 -28.39 -20.91
N PRO A 125 2.99 -29.57 -20.36
CA PRO A 125 3.57 -29.75 -19.05
C PRO A 125 4.95 -29.10 -18.88
N ASP A 126 5.76 -29.02 -19.94
CA ASP A 126 7.11 -28.47 -19.86
C ASP A 126 7.09 -26.96 -19.66
N ILE A 127 6.21 -26.24 -20.36
CA ILE A 127 5.97 -24.81 -20.17
C ILE A 127 5.44 -24.56 -18.76
N TYR A 128 4.50 -25.38 -18.28
CA TYR A 128 4.02 -25.29 -16.90
C TYR A 128 5.15 -25.44 -15.89
N ASN A 129 6.03 -26.41 -16.07
CA ASN A 129 7.17 -26.64 -15.16
C ASN A 129 8.14 -25.45 -15.19
N GLU A 130 8.36 -24.82 -16.34
CA GLU A 130 9.18 -23.61 -16.45
C GLU A 130 8.54 -22.42 -15.72
N ILE A 131 7.22 -22.20 -15.87
CA ILE A 131 6.48 -21.17 -15.12
C ILE A 131 6.61 -21.39 -13.61
N MET A 132 6.41 -22.62 -13.15
CA MET A 132 6.47 -22.93 -11.71
C MET A 132 7.87 -22.77 -11.13
N ARG A 133 8.92 -23.09 -11.89
CA ARG A 133 10.31 -22.81 -11.49
C ARG A 133 10.57 -21.32 -11.42
N ALA A 134 10.10 -20.55 -12.42
CA ALA A 134 10.22 -19.09 -12.42
C ALA A 134 9.49 -18.46 -11.21
N LYS A 135 8.29 -18.93 -10.89
CA LYS A 135 7.53 -18.47 -9.70
C LYS A 135 8.27 -18.82 -8.40
N LYS A 136 8.77 -20.06 -8.29
CA LYS A 136 9.56 -20.46 -7.11
C LYS A 136 10.80 -19.57 -6.94
N SER A 137 11.56 -19.34 -8.01
CA SER A 137 12.75 -18.48 -7.97
C SER A 137 12.43 -17.04 -7.58
N ALA A 138 11.27 -16.51 -8.00
CA ALA A 138 10.82 -15.18 -7.60
C ALA A 138 10.53 -15.07 -6.10
N ILE A 139 10.01 -16.14 -5.47
CA ILE A 139 9.69 -16.19 -4.05
C ILE A 139 10.94 -16.47 -3.19
N THR A 140 11.78 -17.42 -3.62
CA THR A 140 12.93 -17.87 -2.79
C THR A 140 14.21 -17.09 -3.05
N TYR A 141 14.23 -16.23 -4.07
CA TYR A 141 15.43 -15.53 -4.55
C TYR A 141 16.59 -16.50 -4.95
N GLU A 142 16.27 -17.77 -5.15
CA GLU A 142 17.22 -18.80 -5.58
C GLU A 142 17.23 -18.95 -7.09
N PHE A 143 18.20 -18.36 -7.73
CA PHE A 143 18.40 -18.44 -9.20
C PHE A 143 19.32 -19.62 -9.53
N SER A 144 18.82 -20.85 -9.47
CA SER A 144 19.64 -22.04 -9.65
C SER A 144 19.92 -22.43 -11.11
N GLU A 145 19.18 -21.91 -12.10
CA GLU A 145 19.43 -22.14 -13.54
C GLU A 145 18.91 -20.99 -14.40
N PRO A 146 19.47 -20.77 -15.62
CA PRO A 146 18.95 -19.76 -16.51
C PRO A 146 17.52 -20.09 -16.94
N ILE A 147 16.58 -19.36 -16.44
CA ILE A 147 15.17 -19.40 -16.86
C ILE A 147 15.13 -18.99 -18.32
N ARG A 148 14.77 -19.92 -19.22
CA ARG A 148 14.99 -19.78 -20.67
C ARG A 148 14.13 -18.68 -21.30
N HIS A 149 12.81 -18.82 -21.26
CA HIS A 149 11.91 -17.88 -21.97
C HIS A 149 10.82 -17.30 -21.09
N ILE A 150 10.65 -17.77 -19.86
CA ILE A 150 9.63 -17.31 -18.93
C ILE A 150 10.28 -16.58 -17.76
N ALA A 151 9.65 -15.49 -17.32
CA ALA A 151 10.00 -14.80 -16.10
C ALA A 151 8.73 -14.52 -15.29
N VAL A 152 8.84 -14.62 -13.98
CA VAL A 152 7.79 -14.23 -13.04
C VAL A 152 8.36 -13.14 -12.13
N VAL A 153 7.67 -12.04 -12.04
CA VAL A 153 7.96 -10.96 -11.09
C VAL A 153 6.82 -10.91 -10.10
N ASP A 154 7.09 -11.33 -8.88
CA ASP A 154 6.10 -11.37 -7.82
C ASP A 154 6.11 -10.07 -7.02
N LEU A 155 5.03 -9.30 -7.11
CA LEU A 155 4.93 -8.02 -6.44
C LEU A 155 4.48 -8.16 -4.98
N ASN A 156 3.98 -9.33 -4.55
CA ASN A 156 3.66 -9.60 -3.16
C ASN A 156 4.91 -9.60 -2.26
N GLU A 157 6.07 -9.93 -2.83
CA GLU A 157 7.34 -9.96 -2.09
C GLU A 157 7.92 -8.55 -1.83
N ARG A 158 7.28 -7.49 -2.35
CA ARG A 158 7.74 -6.13 -2.10
C ARG A 158 7.21 -5.62 -0.77
N ASN A 159 8.10 -5.26 0.15
CA ASN A 159 7.71 -4.44 1.29
C ASN A 159 7.84 -2.96 0.93
N LEU A 160 6.69 -2.29 0.79
CA LEU A 160 6.61 -0.88 0.39
C LEU A 160 6.84 0.09 1.55
N LEU A 161 6.81 -0.41 2.79
CA LEU A 161 6.81 0.38 4.01
C LEU A 161 8.11 0.28 4.82
N THR A 162 9.17 -0.28 4.24
CA THR A 162 10.49 -0.33 4.92
C THR A 162 11.19 1.03 4.87
N LYS A 163 12.04 1.32 5.86
CA LYS A 163 12.87 2.54 5.92
C LYS A 163 13.77 2.72 4.71
N ASP A 164 14.23 1.61 4.14
CA ASP A 164 15.07 1.60 2.94
C ASP A 164 14.27 1.94 1.68
N ASN A 165 12.94 1.82 1.75
CA ASN A 165 12.05 2.14 0.64
C ASN A 165 11.56 3.59 0.76
N GLN A 166 12.13 4.49 -0.04
CA GLN A 166 11.77 5.91 -0.06
C GLN A 166 10.37 6.20 -0.66
N LEU A 167 9.57 5.15 -0.95
CA LEU A 167 8.25 5.30 -1.58
C LEU A 167 7.34 6.23 -0.78
N LEU A 168 7.22 5.97 0.52
CA LEU A 168 6.32 6.71 1.38
C LEU A 168 6.72 8.19 1.51
N ASP A 169 8.00 8.48 1.76
CA ASP A 169 8.50 9.85 1.84
C ASP A 169 8.34 10.59 0.51
N THR A 170 8.62 9.92 -0.60
CA THR A 170 8.47 10.48 -1.95
C THR A 170 7.00 10.79 -2.26
N LEU A 171 6.08 9.89 -1.92
CA LEU A 171 4.64 10.12 -2.12
C LEU A 171 4.11 11.26 -1.25
N LEU A 172 4.48 11.29 0.03
CA LEU A 172 4.13 12.37 0.94
C LEU A 172 4.62 13.72 0.38
N THR A 173 5.87 13.79 -0.05
CA THR A 173 6.45 15.00 -0.64
C THR A 173 5.70 15.41 -1.91
N LYS A 174 5.51 14.51 -2.86
CA LYS A 174 4.79 14.81 -4.11
C LYS A 174 3.37 15.32 -3.85
N MET A 175 2.62 14.68 -2.96
CA MET A 175 1.24 15.05 -2.68
C MET A 175 1.15 16.39 -1.93
N THR A 176 2.02 16.64 -0.97
CA THR A 176 2.05 17.92 -0.25
C THR A 176 2.47 19.06 -1.16
N ASP A 177 3.46 18.87 -2.02
CA ASP A 177 3.90 19.88 -2.99
C ASP A 177 2.81 20.21 -4.01
N LEU A 178 2.09 19.19 -4.48
CA LEU A 178 0.98 19.39 -5.40
C LEU A 178 -0.10 20.27 -4.80
N LEU A 179 -0.51 20.01 -3.56
CA LEU A 179 -1.54 20.75 -2.87
C LEU A 179 -1.07 22.16 -2.43
N SER A 180 0.21 22.34 -2.13
CA SER A 180 0.76 23.64 -1.73
C SER A 180 0.60 24.73 -2.80
N SER A 181 0.37 24.34 -4.03
CA SER A 181 0.14 25.26 -5.17
C SER A 181 -1.34 25.63 -5.36
N GLU A 182 -2.25 25.07 -4.58
CA GLU A 182 -3.69 25.36 -4.64
C GLU A 182 -4.13 26.37 -3.55
N PRO A 183 -5.15 27.18 -3.82
CA PRO A 183 -5.75 27.99 -2.78
C PRO A 183 -6.49 27.09 -1.79
N ILE A 184 -6.02 27.06 -0.54
CA ILE A 184 -6.60 26.24 0.52
C ILE A 184 -7.35 27.14 1.49
N HIS A 185 -8.60 26.82 1.75
CA HIS A 185 -9.45 27.54 2.69
C HIS A 185 -9.51 26.86 4.06
N SER A 186 -9.57 25.53 4.10
CA SER A 186 -9.62 24.75 5.34
C SER A 186 -8.37 24.97 6.22
N GLN A 187 -8.60 25.26 7.49
CA GLN A 187 -7.54 25.40 8.50
C GLN A 187 -6.84 24.06 8.76
N ALA A 188 -7.62 22.98 8.85
CA ALA A 188 -7.09 21.64 9.08
C ALA A 188 -6.19 21.20 7.92
N LEU A 189 -6.61 21.42 6.66
CA LEU A 189 -5.80 21.08 5.50
C LEU A 189 -4.50 21.88 5.44
N LYS A 190 -4.55 23.20 5.77
CA LYS A 190 -3.33 24.02 5.89
C LYS A 190 -2.36 23.47 6.93
N TYR A 191 -2.89 23.07 8.08
CA TYR A 191 -2.11 22.47 9.14
C TYR A 191 -1.51 21.13 8.71
N ASN A 192 -2.33 20.25 8.16
CA ASN A 192 -1.90 18.92 7.69
C ASN A 192 -0.76 19.03 6.67
N LEU A 193 -0.89 19.94 5.70
CA LEU A 193 0.16 20.19 4.71
C LEU A 193 1.47 20.59 5.35
N ARG A 194 1.44 21.58 6.24
CA ARG A 194 2.65 22.06 6.93
C ARG A 194 3.27 20.98 7.80
N ALA A 195 2.44 20.24 8.53
CA ALA A 195 2.88 19.14 9.38
C ALA A 195 3.54 18.03 8.57
N LEU A 196 2.87 17.57 7.51
CA LEU A 196 3.35 16.46 6.67
C LEU A 196 4.53 16.85 5.74
N GLN A 197 4.86 18.13 5.63
CA GLN A 197 6.12 18.60 5.03
C GLN A 197 7.30 18.54 6.02
N SER A 198 7.04 18.48 7.33
CA SER A 198 8.09 18.39 8.34
C SER A 198 8.80 17.04 8.30
N THR A 199 10.11 17.05 8.21
CA THR A 199 10.95 15.84 8.22
C THR A 199 10.73 15.01 9.48
N GLU A 200 10.55 15.66 10.64
CA GLU A 200 10.33 14.97 11.90
C GLU A 200 8.99 14.21 11.90
N ILE A 201 7.91 14.87 11.47
CA ILE A 201 6.58 14.25 11.40
C ILE A 201 6.54 13.14 10.36
N LYS A 202 7.15 13.35 9.20
CA LYS A 202 7.28 12.29 8.18
C LYS A 202 7.97 11.05 8.76
N ARG A 203 9.06 11.24 9.47
CA ARG A 203 9.80 10.13 10.09
C ARG A 203 8.94 9.38 11.11
N GLN A 204 8.15 10.08 11.93
CA GLN A 204 7.25 9.46 12.90
C GLN A 204 6.14 8.67 12.19
N ILE A 205 5.55 9.21 11.13
CA ILE A 205 4.52 8.52 10.34
C ILE A 205 5.10 7.28 9.67
N VAL A 206 6.28 7.37 9.06
CA VAL A 206 6.97 6.21 8.46
C VAL A 206 7.18 5.13 9.51
N SER A 207 7.69 5.49 10.70
CA SER A 207 7.90 4.52 11.78
C SER A 207 6.61 3.88 12.27
N LEU A 208 5.50 4.64 12.33
CA LEU A 208 4.19 4.10 12.70
C LEU A 208 3.65 3.13 11.63
N LEU A 209 3.82 3.47 10.36
CA LEU A 209 3.41 2.63 9.24
C LEU A 209 4.23 1.34 9.16
N GLU A 210 5.54 1.42 9.39
CA GLU A 210 6.39 0.23 9.52
C GLU A 210 5.93 -0.67 10.67
N LEU A 211 5.65 -0.09 11.83
CA LEU A 211 5.16 -0.83 12.97
C LEU A 211 3.81 -1.51 12.67
N ALA A 212 2.90 -0.79 12.02
CA ALA A 212 1.60 -1.32 11.61
C ALA A 212 1.73 -2.45 10.58
N SER A 213 2.76 -2.40 9.73
CA SER A 213 3.02 -3.43 8.72
C SER A 213 3.70 -4.68 9.27
N SER A 214 4.25 -4.63 10.49
CA SER A 214 4.96 -5.78 11.07
C SER A 214 4.10 -7.02 11.27
N ASP A 215 2.80 -6.83 11.47
CA ASP A 215 1.83 -7.91 11.65
C ASP A 215 1.08 -8.28 10.36
N CYS A 216 1.30 -7.53 9.28
CA CYS A 216 0.66 -7.74 7.99
C CYS A 216 1.72 -8.10 6.96
N GLU A 217 1.50 -9.18 6.23
CA GLU A 217 2.47 -9.68 5.25
C GLU A 217 2.64 -8.72 4.06
N HIS A 218 1.58 -7.99 3.67
CA HIS A 218 1.62 -7.16 2.47
C HIS A 218 0.55 -6.06 2.44
N PHE A 219 0.95 -4.82 2.10
CA PHE A 219 0.06 -3.73 1.73
C PHE A 219 0.24 -3.35 0.27
N ALA A 220 -0.86 -3.16 -0.44
CA ALA A 220 -0.82 -2.72 -1.82
C ALA A 220 -0.44 -1.24 -1.94
N VAL A 221 0.14 -0.85 -3.07
CA VAL A 221 0.44 0.58 -3.38
C VAL A 221 -0.81 1.45 -3.22
N ARG A 222 -1.98 0.93 -3.59
CA ARG A 222 -3.26 1.61 -3.44
C ARG A 222 -3.60 1.94 -2.00
N ASP A 223 -3.28 1.05 -1.06
CA ASP A 223 -3.56 1.27 0.37
C ASP A 223 -2.67 2.36 0.94
N VAL A 224 -1.40 2.40 0.50
CA VAL A 224 -0.46 3.47 0.84
C VAL A 224 -0.93 4.81 0.29
N LEU A 225 -1.32 4.88 -0.98
CA LEU A 225 -1.85 6.09 -1.61
C LEU A 225 -3.12 6.59 -0.90
N GLY A 226 -4.04 5.66 -0.60
CA GLY A 226 -5.26 5.97 0.13
C GLY A 226 -5.00 6.48 1.53
N ALA A 227 -4.07 5.87 2.27
CA ALA A 227 -3.71 6.32 3.62
C ALA A 227 -3.12 7.73 3.62
N ILE A 228 -2.18 8.02 2.72
CA ILE A 228 -1.58 9.36 2.59
C ILE A 228 -2.65 10.40 2.20
N SER A 229 -3.49 10.05 1.22
CA SER A 229 -4.59 10.92 0.80
C SER A 229 -5.51 11.27 1.97
N PHE A 230 -5.89 10.29 2.77
CA PHE A 230 -6.77 10.49 3.93
C PHE A 230 -6.10 11.33 5.02
N MET A 231 -4.84 11.03 5.37
CA MET A 231 -4.07 11.84 6.33
C MET A 231 -3.98 13.31 5.91
N LEU A 232 -3.83 13.57 4.61
CA LEU A 232 -3.76 14.93 4.09
C LEU A 232 -5.12 15.62 4.13
N THR A 233 -6.13 14.99 3.55
CA THR A 233 -7.37 15.66 3.21
C THR A 233 -8.47 15.46 4.25
N ALA A 234 -8.51 14.32 4.92
CA ALA A 234 -9.48 13.91 5.97
C ALA A 234 -10.86 14.62 5.91
N CYS A 235 -11.24 15.05 4.71
CA CYS A 235 -12.47 15.73 4.41
C CYS A 235 -13.39 14.73 3.74
N THR A 236 -14.47 14.35 4.40
CA THR A 236 -15.41 13.40 3.82
C THR A 236 -16.36 14.06 2.84
N MET A 237 -16.79 15.29 3.06
CA MET A 237 -17.80 15.97 2.23
C MET A 237 -17.51 17.44 1.94
N ASP A 238 -16.91 18.19 2.87
CA ASP A 238 -16.74 19.62 2.73
C ASP A 238 -15.28 20.04 2.78
N GLU A 239 -14.86 20.91 1.88
CA GLU A 239 -13.48 21.45 1.83
C GLU A 239 -13.14 22.30 3.05
N TYR A 240 -14.14 22.74 3.79
CA TYR A 240 -14.01 23.64 4.94
C TYR A 240 -13.95 22.91 6.28
N GLU A 241 -14.46 21.67 6.34
CA GLU A 241 -14.54 20.85 7.54
C GLU A 241 -13.59 19.65 7.45
N GLY A 242 -12.30 19.92 7.49
CA GLY A 242 -11.29 18.85 7.51
C GLY A 242 -10.88 18.50 8.94
N GLN A 243 -10.44 17.25 9.11
CA GLN A 243 -9.81 16.80 10.37
C GLN A 243 -8.30 17.00 10.33
N TYR A 244 -7.70 17.11 11.51
CA TYR A 244 -6.26 17.13 11.65
C TYR A 244 -5.68 15.73 11.42
N TYR A 245 -4.52 15.62 10.77
CA TYR A 245 -3.92 14.35 10.39
C TYR A 245 -3.70 13.40 11.57
N TYR A 246 -3.35 13.94 12.75
CA TYR A 246 -3.07 13.15 13.94
C TYR A 246 -4.31 12.47 14.53
N SER A 247 -5.51 12.97 14.26
CA SER A 247 -6.78 12.32 14.56
C SER A 247 -7.17 11.40 13.41
N ALA A 248 -7.16 11.91 12.19
CA ALA A 248 -7.56 11.20 11.00
C ALA A 248 -6.82 9.88 10.77
N ILE A 249 -5.53 9.81 11.10
CA ILE A 249 -4.71 8.60 10.90
C ILE A 249 -5.27 7.37 11.63
N PHE A 250 -6.03 7.57 12.69
CA PHE A 250 -6.67 6.50 13.47
C PHE A 250 -8.15 6.24 13.09
N GLU A 251 -8.72 7.01 12.17
CA GLU A 251 -10.14 6.92 11.83
C GLU A 251 -10.43 6.35 10.43
N GLY A 252 -9.41 6.24 9.60
CA GLY A 252 -9.58 5.81 8.21
C GLY A 252 -10.04 4.37 8.04
N SER A 253 -10.74 4.09 6.94
CA SER A 253 -11.35 2.78 6.65
C SER A 253 -10.52 1.89 5.73
N ASN A 254 -9.41 2.37 5.20
CA ASN A 254 -8.55 1.56 4.34
C ASN A 254 -7.73 0.55 5.17
N GLU A 255 -7.21 -0.51 4.54
CA GLU A 255 -6.54 -1.60 5.26
C GLU A 255 -5.34 -1.13 6.08
N LEU A 256 -4.51 -0.26 5.52
CA LEU A 256 -3.35 0.28 6.22
C LEU A 256 -3.74 1.14 7.42
N LEU A 257 -4.75 2.02 7.27
CA LEU A 257 -5.23 2.85 8.38
C LEU A 257 -5.90 2.00 9.47
N ARG A 258 -6.62 0.93 9.11
CA ARG A 258 -7.15 -0.03 10.09
C ARG A 258 -6.05 -0.74 10.88
N ALA A 259 -4.94 -1.08 10.23
CA ALA A 259 -3.78 -1.65 10.93
C ALA A 259 -3.15 -0.65 11.90
N ILE A 260 -3.21 0.66 11.61
CA ILE A 260 -2.73 1.73 12.49
C ILE A 260 -3.66 1.92 13.70
N GLN A 261 -4.98 1.75 13.54
CA GLN A 261 -5.98 1.99 14.60
C GLN A 261 -5.67 1.21 15.89
N LYS A 262 -5.05 0.04 15.81
CA LYS A 262 -4.61 -0.72 16.99
C LYS A 262 -3.55 0.00 17.84
N PHE A 263 -2.87 1.01 17.27
CA PHE A 263 -1.89 1.84 17.95
C PHE A 263 -2.45 3.20 18.39
N ASP A 264 -3.77 3.41 18.28
CA ASP A 264 -4.40 4.62 18.78
C ASP A 264 -4.16 4.73 20.29
N PRO A 265 -3.57 5.84 20.77
CA PRO A 265 -3.31 6.05 22.18
C PRO A 265 -4.56 5.90 23.07
N ILE A 266 -5.73 6.24 22.54
CA ILE A 266 -7.02 6.08 23.24
C ILE A 266 -7.25 4.60 23.60
N TYR A 267 -6.99 3.67 22.69
CA TYR A 267 -7.20 2.23 22.94
C TYR A 267 -6.05 1.57 23.70
N LEU A 268 -4.83 2.11 23.60
CA LEU A 268 -3.68 1.52 24.26
C LEU A 268 -3.53 1.93 25.72
N SER A 269 -3.94 3.14 26.08
CA SER A 269 -3.70 3.69 27.42
C SER A 269 -4.99 3.86 28.23
N ALA A 270 -6.06 4.33 27.63
CA ALA A 270 -7.24 4.72 28.38
C ALA A 270 -7.94 3.58 29.11
N PRO A 271 -8.25 2.39 28.53
CA PRO A 271 -9.02 1.37 29.24
C PRO A 271 -8.32 0.85 30.50
N SER A 272 -7.03 0.57 30.41
CA SER A 272 -6.30 0.04 31.57
C SER A 272 -5.96 1.13 32.58
N LEU A 273 -5.77 2.36 32.17
CA LEU A 273 -5.61 3.49 33.06
C LEU A 273 -6.93 3.81 33.77
N ASP A 274 -8.03 3.94 33.03
CA ASP A 274 -9.37 4.17 33.56
C ASP A 274 -9.78 3.06 34.52
N GLU A 275 -9.55 1.79 34.17
CA GLU A 275 -9.81 0.66 35.05
C GLU A 275 -8.97 0.73 36.32
N SER A 276 -7.71 1.09 36.21
CA SER A 276 -6.80 1.21 37.35
C SER A 276 -7.19 2.37 38.27
N LEU A 277 -7.56 3.51 37.70
CA LEU A 277 -8.02 4.69 38.43
C LEU A 277 -9.37 4.40 39.11
N TRP A 278 -10.30 3.80 38.40
CA TRP A 278 -11.65 3.48 38.92
C TRP A 278 -11.63 2.41 40.01
N ASN A 279 -10.81 1.40 39.87
CA ASN A 279 -10.66 0.32 40.83
C ASN A 279 -9.67 0.64 41.97
N GLY A 280 -9.07 1.82 41.98
CA GLY A 280 -8.06 2.22 42.93
C GLY A 280 -6.77 1.39 42.90
N VAL A 281 -6.51 0.75 41.75
CA VAL A 281 -5.30 -0.05 41.52
C VAL A 281 -4.44 0.65 40.50
N ILE A 282 -3.35 1.22 40.92
CA ILE A 282 -2.41 1.89 40.02
C ILE A 282 -1.22 0.96 39.77
N ASN A 283 -0.94 0.70 38.50
CA ASN A 283 0.22 -0.06 38.10
C ASN A 283 1.48 0.76 38.41
N GLU A 284 2.37 0.22 39.23
CA GLU A 284 3.57 0.91 39.74
C GLU A 284 4.48 1.48 38.64
N GLY A 285 4.38 0.96 37.41
CA GLY A 285 5.13 1.47 36.25
C GLY A 285 4.59 2.77 35.62
N TRP A 286 3.40 3.21 35.97
CA TRP A 286 2.72 4.28 35.24
C TRP A 286 2.76 5.63 35.92
N LEU A 287 2.66 5.63 37.23
CA LEU A 287 2.55 6.85 38.01
C LEU A 287 3.54 6.84 39.18
N MET A 288 4.75 7.24 38.93
CA MET A 288 5.74 7.41 39.98
C MET A 288 5.25 8.45 40.99
N GLY A 289 4.98 8.00 42.21
CA GLY A 289 4.51 8.86 43.31
C GLY A 289 3.01 8.86 43.55
N ALA A 290 2.21 8.19 42.71
CA ALA A 290 0.77 8.06 42.95
C ALA A 290 0.45 7.07 44.08
N PRO A 291 -0.68 7.22 44.80
CA PRO A 291 -1.10 6.29 45.83
C PRO A 291 -1.30 4.90 45.24
N ARG A 292 -0.82 3.85 45.93
CA ARG A 292 -0.93 2.45 45.48
C ARG A 292 -2.34 1.91 45.46
N LYS A 293 -3.26 2.61 46.11
CA LYS A 293 -4.65 2.21 46.22
C LYS A 293 -5.52 3.45 46.23
N TRP A 294 -6.48 3.49 45.31
CA TRP A 294 -7.48 4.53 45.23
C TRP A 294 -8.42 4.45 46.46
N PRO A 295 -8.82 5.54 47.08
CA PRO A 295 -9.72 5.51 48.19
C PRO A 295 -11.14 5.14 47.72
N ASN A 296 -11.57 3.92 48.04
CA ASN A 296 -12.88 3.39 47.57
C ASN A 296 -14.09 4.08 48.21
N ASP A 297 -13.89 4.89 49.25
CA ASP A 297 -14.95 5.55 49.99
C ASP A 297 -15.04 7.07 49.71
N SER A 298 -14.31 7.56 48.73
CA SER A 298 -14.33 8.96 48.36
C SER A 298 -15.53 9.31 47.48
N SER A 299 -15.99 10.56 47.55
CA SER A 299 -16.98 11.06 46.61
C SER A 299 -16.40 11.15 45.21
N PHE A 300 -17.25 11.19 44.21
CA PHE A 300 -16.79 11.35 42.79
C PHE A 300 -15.88 12.57 42.59
N GLU A 301 -16.12 13.66 43.32
CA GLU A 301 -15.29 14.89 43.27
C GLU A 301 -13.89 14.63 43.84
N ASP A 302 -13.81 13.89 44.99
CA ASP A 302 -12.51 13.53 45.58
C ASP A 302 -11.74 12.57 44.67
N ASP A 303 -12.43 11.67 43.95
CA ASP A 303 -11.83 10.75 42.97
C ASP A 303 -11.23 11.50 41.75
N VAL A 304 -11.92 12.53 41.27
CA VAL A 304 -11.45 13.39 40.18
C VAL A 304 -10.23 14.20 40.60
N ASP A 305 -10.26 14.81 41.81
CA ASP A 305 -9.14 15.60 42.33
C ASP A 305 -7.90 14.72 42.54
N ALA A 306 -8.06 13.53 43.08
CA ALA A 306 -6.94 12.59 43.24
C ALA A 306 -6.39 12.11 41.88
N ALA A 307 -7.25 11.89 40.88
CA ALA A 307 -6.81 11.59 39.52
C ALA A 307 -6.00 12.75 38.91
N VAL A 308 -6.45 13.99 39.06
CA VAL A 308 -5.73 15.17 38.58
C VAL A 308 -4.38 15.32 39.26
N GLU A 309 -4.25 15.01 40.55
CA GLU A 309 -2.95 15.01 41.24
C GLU A 309 -2.00 13.92 40.75
N CYS A 310 -2.51 12.78 40.36
CA CYS A 310 -1.71 11.72 39.76
C CYS A 310 -1.11 12.08 38.39
N PHE A 311 -1.70 13.03 37.69
CA PHE A 311 -1.23 13.51 36.37
C PHE A 311 -0.40 14.80 36.43
N LYS A 312 -0.20 15.40 37.60
CA LYS A 312 0.71 16.55 37.79
C LYS A 312 2.15 16.08 38.03
#